data_cb077ba822aac9dd9d50758b9e6a520a
#
_entry.id   cb077ba822aac9dd9d50758b9e6a520a
#
_cell.length_a   1.000
_cell.length_b   1.000
_cell.length_c   1.000
_cell.angle_alpha   90.00
_cell.angle_beta   90.00
_cell.angle_gamma   90.00
#
_symmetry.space_group_name_H-M   'P 1'
#
loop_
_entity.id
_entity.type
_entity.pdbx_description
1 polymer ?
#
loop_
_entity_poly.entity_id
_entity_poly.type
_entity_poly.pdbx_seq_one_letter_code
_entity_poly.pdbx_strand_id
1 'polypeptide(L)'
;MDSIYKKFPSNMAPGDFWRQIKRTVNGEPVSDEQISMIVSTIRDTLQLAPDDQLLDLACGNGALSQYFFDDCHSFLGVDISEILIDVAKRYFEQPNRKFVLKDVGEYIVSEPCPQRFTKVLCYGSFSYFPELTARQVLTRLNREFVNVDRVFIGNLPDLELHEAFYTDGKSHDHELKMADSLIGIWRSPSEFEALAEDCGWRCSIQRMPREFYAGHYRYDVLLARDRA
;
A
#
# COMPACT_ATOMS: atom_id res chain seq x y z
N MET A 1 14.62 14.18 1.83
CA MET A 1 15.10 12.97 2.53
C MET A 1 15.30 11.88 1.51
N ASP A 2 16.49 11.27 1.45
CA ASP A 2 16.73 10.10 0.59
C ASP A 2 16.11 8.88 1.28
N SER A 3 14.89 8.55 0.89
CA SER A 3 14.24 7.33 1.38
C SER A 3 15.12 6.11 1.08
N ILE A 4 15.27 5.24 2.07
CA ILE A 4 15.98 3.94 1.94
C ILE A 4 15.48 3.14 0.73
N TYR A 5 14.21 3.31 0.36
CA TYR A 5 13.57 2.64 -0.77
C TYR A 5 13.99 3.16 -2.15
N LYS A 6 14.57 4.38 -2.24
CA LYS A 6 15.12 4.89 -3.51
C LYS A 6 16.35 4.12 -3.97
N LYS A 7 17.12 3.53 -3.05
CA LYS A 7 18.42 2.88 -3.34
C LYS A 7 18.40 1.36 -3.11
N PHE A 8 17.43 0.84 -2.39
CA PHE A 8 17.43 -0.53 -1.88
C PHE A 8 17.53 -1.62 -2.96
N PRO A 9 16.83 -1.56 -4.12
CA PRO A 9 16.86 -2.68 -5.06
C PRO A 9 18.10 -2.73 -5.97
N SER A 10 19.05 -1.79 -5.87
CA SER A 10 20.15 -1.59 -6.84
C SER A 10 21.06 -2.81 -7.07
N ASN A 11 21.10 -3.77 -6.14
CA ASN A 11 21.97 -4.94 -6.20
C ASN A 11 21.21 -6.27 -6.39
N MET A 12 19.92 -6.22 -6.73
CA MET A 12 19.09 -7.42 -6.88
C MET A 12 18.86 -7.77 -8.35
N ALA A 13 18.72 -9.07 -8.65
CA ALA A 13 18.38 -9.51 -10.00
C ALA A 13 17.02 -8.90 -10.43
N PRO A 14 16.87 -8.48 -11.70
CA PRO A 14 15.64 -7.84 -12.18
C PRO A 14 14.37 -8.69 -12.00
N GLY A 15 14.48 -10.01 -11.96
CA GLY A 15 13.36 -10.94 -11.74
C GLY A 15 13.11 -11.32 -10.29
N ASP A 16 13.92 -10.85 -9.34
CA ASP A 16 13.74 -11.15 -7.91
C ASP A 16 12.74 -10.17 -7.26
N PHE A 17 11.52 -10.21 -7.76
CA PHE A 17 10.49 -9.22 -7.46
C PHE A 17 10.21 -9.05 -5.95
N TRP A 18 10.09 -10.16 -5.22
CA TRP A 18 9.70 -10.10 -3.81
C TRP A 18 10.80 -9.57 -2.90
N ARG A 19 12.08 -9.90 -3.19
CA ARG A 19 13.20 -9.32 -2.43
C ARG A 19 13.37 -7.84 -2.72
N GLN A 20 13.14 -7.39 -3.96
CA GLN A 20 13.21 -5.97 -4.34
C GLN A 20 12.28 -5.08 -3.51
N ILE A 21 11.10 -5.57 -3.14
CA ILE A 21 10.11 -4.86 -2.32
C ILE A 21 10.10 -5.31 -0.86
N LYS A 22 11.14 -6.05 -0.41
CA LYS A 22 11.25 -6.59 0.95
C LYS A 22 10.04 -7.42 1.41
N ARG A 23 9.39 -8.12 0.48
CA ARG A 23 8.35 -9.09 0.80
C ARG A 23 9.01 -10.43 1.17
N THR A 24 9.70 -10.42 2.32
CA THR A 24 10.54 -11.52 2.76
C THR A 24 10.33 -11.83 4.24
N VAL A 25 10.59 -13.09 4.61
CA VAL A 25 10.74 -13.55 6.00
C VAL A 25 12.15 -14.10 6.14
N ASN A 26 12.94 -13.60 7.08
CA ASN A 26 14.35 -13.95 7.26
C ASN A 26 15.20 -13.85 5.98
N GLY A 27 14.89 -12.84 5.12
CA GLY A 27 15.60 -12.60 3.86
C GLY A 27 15.14 -13.45 2.67
N GLU A 28 14.31 -14.48 2.89
CA GLU A 28 13.72 -15.30 1.83
C GLU A 28 12.35 -14.77 1.42
N PRO A 29 12.00 -14.80 0.12
CA PRO A 29 10.66 -14.43 -0.34
C PRO A 29 9.56 -15.16 0.43
N VAL A 30 8.48 -14.48 0.74
CA VAL A 30 7.30 -15.16 1.31
C VAL A 30 6.75 -16.19 0.32
N SER A 31 6.16 -17.26 0.83
CA SER A 31 5.64 -18.35 -0.02
C SER A 31 4.47 -17.89 -0.90
N ASP A 32 4.20 -18.66 -1.96
CA ASP A 32 3.08 -18.39 -2.86
C ASP A 32 1.72 -18.47 -2.14
N GLU A 33 1.60 -19.31 -1.09
CA GLU A 33 0.40 -19.37 -0.25
C GLU A 33 0.17 -18.05 0.48
N GLN A 34 1.23 -17.44 1.01
CA GLN A 34 1.14 -16.14 1.69
C GLN A 34 0.78 -15.02 0.70
N ILE A 35 1.34 -15.05 -0.51
CA ILE A 35 0.96 -14.12 -1.58
C ILE A 35 -0.51 -14.33 -1.97
N SER A 36 -0.95 -15.58 -2.11
CA SER A 36 -2.34 -15.90 -2.42
C SER A 36 -3.32 -15.38 -1.37
N MET A 37 -2.97 -15.45 -0.08
CA MET A 37 -3.77 -14.87 1.00
C MET A 37 -3.91 -13.35 0.84
N ILE A 38 -2.81 -12.64 0.54
CA ILE A 38 -2.82 -11.19 0.29
C ILE A 38 -3.73 -10.87 -0.90
N VAL A 39 -3.54 -11.56 -2.01
CA VAL A 39 -4.29 -11.35 -3.26
C VAL A 39 -5.79 -11.59 -3.06
N SER A 40 -6.18 -12.68 -2.39
CA SER A 40 -7.59 -12.97 -2.09
C SER A 40 -8.19 -11.88 -1.21
N THR A 41 -7.49 -11.47 -0.14
CA THR A 41 -7.98 -10.41 0.76
C THR A 41 -8.19 -9.09 0.02
N ILE A 42 -7.24 -8.67 -0.82
CA ILE A 42 -7.38 -7.44 -1.62
C ILE A 42 -8.55 -7.56 -2.59
N ARG A 43 -8.65 -8.66 -3.33
CA ARG A 43 -9.71 -8.90 -4.32
C ARG A 43 -11.09 -8.87 -3.70
N ASP A 44 -11.27 -9.60 -2.59
CA ASP A 44 -12.54 -9.69 -1.87
C ASP A 44 -12.96 -8.35 -1.26
N THR A 45 -11.98 -7.56 -0.78
CA THR A 45 -12.23 -6.29 -0.12
C THR A 45 -12.49 -5.17 -1.12
N LEU A 46 -11.67 -5.04 -2.17
CA LEU A 46 -11.87 -4.03 -3.22
C LEU A 46 -13.07 -4.34 -4.10
N GLN A 47 -13.45 -5.63 -4.24
CA GLN A 47 -14.53 -6.08 -5.14
C GLN A 47 -14.31 -5.54 -6.55
N LEU A 48 -13.14 -5.81 -7.11
CA LEU A 48 -12.77 -5.36 -8.46
C LEU A 48 -13.73 -5.92 -9.50
N ALA A 49 -14.08 -5.09 -10.47
CA ALA A 49 -14.94 -5.43 -11.60
C ALA A 49 -14.26 -5.04 -12.94
N PRO A 50 -14.64 -5.66 -14.06
CA PRO A 50 -13.99 -5.43 -15.36
C PRO A 50 -14.05 -3.99 -15.89
N ASP A 51 -14.90 -3.14 -15.36
CA ASP A 51 -15.01 -1.72 -15.68
C ASP A 51 -14.26 -0.79 -14.71
N ASP A 52 -13.68 -1.34 -13.64
CA ASP A 52 -12.91 -0.56 -12.69
C ASP A 52 -11.60 -0.01 -13.28
N GLN A 53 -11.22 1.16 -12.80
CA GLN A 53 -9.91 1.77 -13.01
C GLN A 53 -9.15 1.81 -11.69
N LEU A 54 -8.16 0.93 -11.56
CA LEU A 54 -7.40 0.74 -10.33
C LEU A 54 -6.20 1.67 -10.27
N LEU A 55 -6.09 2.43 -9.18
CA LEU A 55 -4.90 3.20 -8.80
C LEU A 55 -4.17 2.47 -7.68
N ASP A 56 -2.88 2.17 -7.86
CA ASP A 56 -2.02 1.57 -6.84
C ASP A 56 -0.96 2.58 -6.37
N LEU A 57 -1.12 3.07 -5.15
CA LEU A 57 -0.25 4.06 -4.53
C LEU A 57 0.92 3.38 -3.82
N ALA A 58 2.15 3.73 -4.22
CA ALA A 58 3.41 3.10 -3.83
C ALA A 58 3.43 1.62 -4.26
N CYS A 59 3.20 1.39 -5.54
CA CYS A 59 3.03 0.07 -6.18
C CYS A 59 4.31 -0.77 -6.23
N GLY A 60 5.47 -0.20 -5.88
CA GLY A 60 6.76 -0.84 -6.01
C GLY A 60 7.07 -1.25 -7.45
N ASN A 61 7.54 -2.48 -7.62
CA ASN A 61 7.86 -3.06 -8.92
C ASN A 61 6.68 -3.73 -9.64
N GLY A 62 5.45 -3.55 -9.15
CA GLY A 62 4.24 -4.13 -9.75
C GLY A 62 4.02 -5.62 -9.48
N ALA A 63 4.88 -6.27 -8.69
CA ALA A 63 4.80 -7.71 -8.44
C ALA A 63 3.50 -8.15 -7.75
N LEU A 64 2.94 -7.33 -6.87
CA LEU A 64 1.64 -7.60 -6.27
C LEU A 64 0.51 -7.17 -7.21
N SER A 65 0.65 -6.02 -7.86
CA SER A 65 -0.37 -5.43 -8.72
C SER A 65 -0.74 -6.32 -9.91
N GLN A 66 0.21 -7.12 -10.43
CA GLN A 66 -0.03 -8.01 -11.58
C GLN A 66 -1.20 -8.98 -11.41
N TYR A 67 -1.50 -9.36 -10.17
CA TYR A 67 -2.61 -10.29 -9.88
C TYR A 67 -4.00 -9.68 -10.08
N PHE A 68 -4.08 -8.34 -10.26
CA PHE A 68 -5.33 -7.60 -10.42
C PHE A 68 -5.53 -7.05 -11.84
N PHE A 69 -4.56 -7.24 -12.74
CA PHE A 69 -4.61 -6.64 -14.07
C PHE A 69 -5.76 -7.15 -14.95
N ASP A 70 -6.17 -8.38 -14.75
CA ASP A 70 -7.28 -8.99 -15.49
C ASP A 70 -8.63 -8.80 -14.78
N ASP A 71 -8.60 -8.26 -13.56
CA ASP A 71 -9.79 -7.98 -12.76
C ASP A 71 -10.35 -6.55 -13.01
N CYS A 72 -9.64 -5.70 -13.75
CA CYS A 72 -10.02 -4.30 -13.98
C CYS A 72 -9.78 -3.84 -15.43
N HIS A 73 -10.48 -2.77 -15.84
CA HIS A 73 -10.34 -2.19 -17.17
C HIS A 73 -8.96 -1.60 -17.42
N SER A 74 -8.47 -0.85 -16.45
CA SER A 74 -7.15 -0.21 -16.54
C SER A 74 -6.50 -0.07 -15.17
N PHE A 75 -5.18 0.04 -15.19
CA PHE A 75 -4.33 0.11 -14.01
C PHE A 75 -3.34 1.26 -14.12
N LEU A 76 -3.13 1.98 -13.04
CA LEU A 76 -2.02 2.91 -12.87
C LEU A 76 -1.32 2.66 -11.53
N GLY A 77 -0.02 2.32 -11.59
CA GLY A 77 0.86 2.25 -10.43
C GLY A 77 1.72 3.51 -10.31
N VAL A 78 1.87 4.01 -9.09
CA VAL A 78 2.73 5.16 -8.76
C VAL A 78 3.73 4.75 -7.70
N ASP A 79 5.01 5.01 -7.90
CA ASP A 79 6.05 4.78 -6.91
C ASP A 79 7.17 5.82 -7.03
N ILE A 80 7.86 6.08 -5.93
CA ILE A 80 8.97 7.05 -5.84
C ILE A 80 10.31 6.45 -6.27
N SER A 81 10.42 5.12 -6.35
CA SER A 81 11.66 4.41 -6.67
C SER A 81 11.81 4.24 -8.18
N GLU A 82 12.80 4.91 -8.76
CA GLU A 82 13.13 4.78 -10.19
C GLU A 82 13.41 3.32 -10.56
N ILE A 83 14.20 2.62 -9.73
CA ILE A 83 14.57 1.22 -9.97
C ILE A 83 13.33 0.31 -10.00
N LEU A 84 12.41 0.49 -9.05
CA LEU A 84 11.20 -0.33 -9.00
C LEU A 84 10.26 -0.02 -10.18
N ILE A 85 10.11 1.25 -10.54
CA ILE A 85 9.30 1.66 -11.70
C ILE A 85 9.89 1.15 -13.01
N ASP A 86 11.22 1.15 -13.17
CA ASP A 86 11.86 0.58 -14.35
C ASP A 86 11.61 -0.93 -14.48
N VAL A 87 11.65 -1.67 -13.36
CA VAL A 87 11.27 -3.08 -13.31
C VAL A 87 9.79 -3.24 -13.68
N ALA A 88 8.89 -2.47 -13.07
CA ALA A 88 7.46 -2.52 -13.33
C ALA A 88 7.14 -2.27 -14.81
N LYS A 89 7.72 -1.23 -15.41
CA LYS A 89 7.56 -0.92 -16.83
C LYS A 89 8.08 -2.03 -17.73
N ARG A 90 9.26 -2.55 -17.41
CA ARG A 90 9.91 -3.61 -18.22
C ARG A 90 9.09 -4.89 -18.28
N TYR A 91 8.46 -5.29 -17.16
CA TYR A 91 7.82 -6.60 -17.07
C TYR A 91 6.29 -6.54 -17.21
N PHE A 92 5.65 -5.40 -16.89
CA PHE A 92 4.21 -5.35 -16.72
C PHE A 92 3.51 -4.24 -17.50
N GLU A 93 4.24 -3.25 -18.05
CA GLU A 93 3.60 -2.13 -18.77
C GLU A 93 2.93 -2.59 -20.06
N GLN A 94 1.70 -2.13 -20.27
CA GLN A 94 0.88 -2.35 -21.46
C GLN A 94 0.02 -1.10 -21.75
N PRO A 95 -0.73 -1.05 -22.87
CA PRO A 95 -1.57 0.12 -23.17
C PRO A 95 -2.52 0.54 -22.06
N ASN A 96 -3.11 -0.43 -21.35
CA ASN A 96 -4.05 -0.22 -20.22
C ASN A 96 -3.43 -0.42 -18.85
N ARG A 97 -2.11 -0.63 -18.75
CA ARG A 97 -1.37 -0.84 -17.48
C ARG A 97 -0.16 0.07 -17.49
N LYS A 98 -0.19 1.14 -16.70
CA LYS A 98 0.83 2.18 -16.68
C LYS A 98 1.51 2.30 -15.32
N PHE A 99 2.76 2.75 -15.35
CA PHE A 99 3.56 2.99 -14.15
C PHE A 99 4.22 4.36 -14.22
N VAL A 100 4.13 5.13 -13.13
CA VAL A 100 4.61 6.51 -13.06
C VAL A 100 5.59 6.66 -11.91
N LEU A 101 6.78 7.18 -12.22
CA LEU A 101 7.76 7.59 -11.22
C LEU A 101 7.32 8.93 -10.62
N LYS A 102 6.78 8.90 -9.42
CA LYS A 102 6.37 10.09 -8.69
C LYS A 102 6.20 9.81 -7.20
N ASP A 103 6.48 10.79 -6.36
CA ASP A 103 6.06 10.76 -4.96
C ASP A 103 4.53 10.73 -4.86
N VAL A 104 3.98 9.91 -3.95
CA VAL A 104 2.52 9.74 -3.80
C VAL A 104 1.85 11.05 -3.39
N GLY A 105 2.48 11.83 -2.47
CA GLY A 105 1.95 13.13 -2.04
C GLY A 105 1.91 14.15 -3.19
N GLU A 106 2.92 14.13 -4.06
CA GLU A 106 2.94 14.98 -5.26
C GLU A 106 1.94 14.49 -6.32
N TYR A 107 1.84 13.18 -6.49
CA TYR A 107 0.93 12.58 -7.47
C TYR A 107 -0.52 12.92 -7.16
N ILE A 108 -0.96 12.70 -5.92
CA ILE A 108 -2.35 12.88 -5.51
C ILE A 108 -2.87 14.32 -5.71
N VAL A 109 -1.95 15.30 -5.70
CA VAL A 109 -2.28 16.72 -5.93
C VAL A 109 -2.31 17.09 -7.41
N SER A 110 -1.52 16.39 -8.22
CA SER A 110 -1.25 16.76 -9.61
C SER A 110 -1.91 15.85 -10.65
N GLU A 111 -2.69 14.84 -10.22
CA GLU A 111 -3.43 13.98 -11.16
C GLU A 111 -4.49 14.81 -11.89
N PRO A 112 -4.40 14.91 -13.23
CA PRO A 112 -5.28 15.81 -13.99
C PRO A 112 -6.71 15.30 -14.14
N CYS A 113 -6.94 13.99 -14.00
CA CYS A 113 -8.23 13.34 -14.18
C CYS A 113 -8.56 12.38 -13.03
N PRO A 114 -8.62 12.85 -11.77
CA PRO A 114 -8.79 11.99 -10.61
C PRO A 114 -10.11 11.20 -10.63
N GLN A 115 -11.14 11.75 -11.25
CA GLN A 115 -12.47 11.12 -11.39
C GLN A 115 -12.47 9.86 -12.26
N ARG A 116 -11.41 9.55 -13.01
CA ARG A 116 -11.34 8.31 -13.78
C ARG A 116 -11.18 7.07 -12.91
N PHE A 117 -10.57 7.19 -11.73
CA PHE A 117 -10.33 6.05 -10.85
C PHE A 117 -11.57 5.67 -10.05
N THR A 118 -11.76 4.37 -9.84
CA THR A 118 -12.90 3.81 -9.10
C THR A 118 -12.46 3.04 -7.87
N LYS A 119 -11.24 2.49 -7.88
CA LYS A 119 -10.64 1.74 -6.77
C LYS A 119 -9.21 2.21 -6.51
N VAL A 120 -8.80 2.16 -5.25
CA VAL A 120 -7.43 2.49 -4.84
C VAL A 120 -6.87 1.38 -3.97
N LEU A 121 -5.62 1.01 -4.26
CA LEU A 121 -4.79 0.11 -3.48
C LEU A 121 -3.60 0.87 -2.91
N CYS A 122 -3.21 0.58 -1.66
CA CYS A 122 -1.91 0.94 -1.09
C CYS A 122 -1.47 -0.18 -0.14
N TYR A 123 -0.59 -1.07 -0.57
CA TYR A 123 -0.23 -2.24 0.22
C TYR A 123 1.22 -2.22 0.72
N GLY A 124 1.39 -2.18 2.05
CA GLY A 124 2.71 -2.27 2.71
C GLY A 124 3.54 -0.99 2.68
N SER A 125 2.96 0.14 2.33
CA SER A 125 3.70 1.40 2.15
C SER A 125 3.12 2.59 2.91
N PHE A 126 1.84 2.57 3.30
CA PHE A 126 1.19 3.72 3.93
C PHE A 126 1.83 4.12 5.27
N SER A 127 2.42 3.18 6.01
CA SER A 127 3.15 3.47 7.25
C SER A 127 4.37 4.39 7.04
N TYR A 128 4.89 4.48 5.83
CA TYR A 128 6.01 5.37 5.49
C TYR A 128 5.57 6.78 5.08
N PHE A 129 4.26 7.05 5.04
CA PHE A 129 3.77 8.40 4.78
C PHE A 129 3.80 9.23 6.06
N PRO A 130 4.54 10.35 6.09
CA PRO A 130 4.44 11.32 7.18
C PRO A 130 2.99 11.74 7.41
N GLU A 131 2.65 12.11 8.63
CA GLU A 131 1.27 12.41 9.04
C GLU A 131 0.56 13.40 8.09
N LEU A 132 1.27 14.46 7.68
CA LEU A 132 0.72 15.45 6.74
C LEU A 132 0.43 14.83 5.36
N THR A 133 1.32 13.96 4.87
CA THR A 133 1.13 13.27 3.58
C THR A 133 -0.02 12.28 3.69
N ALA A 134 -0.11 11.51 4.77
CA ALA A 134 -1.21 10.58 5.00
C ALA A 134 -2.57 11.29 4.98
N ARG A 135 -2.71 12.39 5.73
CA ARG A 135 -3.92 13.24 5.73
C ARG A 135 -4.22 13.82 4.36
N GLN A 136 -3.19 14.34 3.66
CA GLN A 136 -3.36 14.90 2.32
C GLN A 136 -3.87 13.84 1.34
N VAL A 137 -3.27 12.65 1.34
CA VAL A 137 -3.67 11.54 0.46
C VAL A 137 -5.13 11.18 0.71
N LEU A 138 -5.51 10.90 1.96
CA LEU A 138 -6.88 10.51 2.30
C LEU A 138 -7.90 11.60 1.98
N THR A 139 -7.59 12.86 2.31
CA THR A 139 -8.48 14.00 2.04
C THR A 139 -8.68 14.22 0.54
N ARG A 140 -7.59 14.14 -0.26
CA ARG A 140 -7.68 14.33 -1.71
C ARG A 140 -8.42 13.18 -2.39
N LEU A 141 -8.15 11.93 -1.99
CA LEU A 141 -8.90 10.76 -2.47
C LEU A 141 -10.40 10.93 -2.20
N ASN A 142 -10.77 11.43 -1.03
CA ASN A 142 -12.17 11.65 -0.72
C ASN A 142 -12.81 12.80 -1.55
N ARG A 143 -12.11 13.92 -1.71
CA ARG A 143 -12.70 15.14 -2.29
C ARG A 143 -12.62 15.21 -3.81
N GLU A 144 -11.56 14.68 -4.40
CA GLU A 144 -11.26 14.89 -5.81
C GLU A 144 -11.41 13.61 -6.65
N PHE A 145 -11.13 12.43 -6.08
CA PHE A 145 -11.33 11.15 -6.75
C PHE A 145 -12.76 10.65 -6.53
N VAL A 146 -13.72 11.42 -7.02
CA VAL A 146 -15.14 11.30 -6.66
C VAL A 146 -15.78 9.96 -7.00
N ASN A 147 -15.24 9.24 -7.98
CA ASN A 147 -15.72 7.92 -8.38
C ASN A 147 -15.05 6.76 -7.59
N VAL A 148 -14.03 7.06 -6.78
CA VAL A 148 -13.44 6.04 -5.90
C VAL A 148 -14.42 5.71 -4.79
N ASP A 149 -14.93 4.50 -4.80
CA ASP A 149 -15.87 3.98 -3.79
C ASP A 149 -15.19 3.15 -2.71
N ARG A 150 -14.01 2.54 -3.03
CA ARG A 150 -13.23 1.72 -2.10
C ARG A 150 -11.74 2.02 -2.19
N VAL A 151 -11.10 2.15 -1.01
CA VAL A 151 -9.65 2.25 -0.86
C VAL A 151 -9.21 1.13 0.08
N PHE A 152 -8.32 0.26 -0.38
CA PHE A 152 -7.70 -0.75 0.48
C PHE A 152 -6.29 -0.31 0.86
N ILE A 153 -6.04 -0.21 2.16
CA ILE A 153 -4.71 0.09 2.72
C ILE A 153 -4.30 -1.10 3.57
N GLY A 154 -3.33 -1.86 3.08
CA GLY A 154 -2.97 -3.12 3.70
C GLY A 154 -1.61 -3.15 4.36
N ASN A 155 -1.45 -4.14 5.27
CA ASN A 155 -0.19 -4.46 5.93
C ASN A 155 0.32 -3.34 6.86
N LEU A 156 -0.59 -2.66 7.56
CA LEU A 156 -0.30 -1.60 8.51
C LEU A 156 0.21 -2.17 9.84
N PRO A 157 1.27 -1.60 10.43
CA PRO A 157 1.76 -2.03 11.73
C PRO A 157 0.84 -1.50 12.85
N ASP A 158 0.41 -2.41 13.73
CA ASP A 158 -0.45 -2.10 14.87
C ASP A 158 0.36 -1.66 16.09
N LEU A 159 0.18 -0.42 16.50
CA LEU A 159 0.88 0.16 17.65
C LEU A 159 0.65 -0.65 18.95
N GLU A 160 -0.53 -1.23 19.10
CA GLU A 160 -0.88 -2.03 20.30
C GLU A 160 -0.17 -3.40 20.32
N LEU A 161 0.40 -3.83 19.16
CA LEU A 161 1.07 -5.12 18.99
C LEU A 161 2.56 -4.97 18.64
N HIS A 162 3.16 -3.80 18.86
CA HIS A 162 4.55 -3.54 18.49
C HIS A 162 5.55 -4.47 19.19
N GLU A 163 5.28 -4.90 20.41
CA GLU A 163 6.10 -5.85 21.17
C GLU A 163 6.14 -7.26 20.52
N ALA A 164 5.13 -7.60 19.73
CA ALA A 164 5.14 -8.86 18.96
C ALA A 164 6.13 -8.83 17.78
N PHE A 165 6.53 -7.64 17.34
CA PHE A 165 7.57 -7.44 16.31
C PHE A 165 8.95 -7.22 16.92
N TYR A 166 9.06 -6.33 17.93
CA TYR A 166 10.31 -6.03 18.62
C TYR A 166 10.52 -7.00 19.77
N THR A 167 11.26 -8.09 19.51
CA THR A 167 11.45 -9.19 20.49
C THR A 167 12.81 -9.17 21.17
N ASP A 168 13.61 -8.11 20.96
CA ASP A 168 14.98 -7.98 21.49
C ASP A 168 15.04 -7.43 22.94
N GLY A 169 13.90 -7.14 23.55
CA GLY A 169 13.77 -6.65 24.90
C GLY A 169 14.21 -5.19 25.10
N LYS A 170 14.40 -4.43 24.02
CA LYS A 170 14.76 -3.02 24.06
C LYS A 170 13.52 -2.14 23.82
N SER A 171 13.54 -0.88 24.33
CA SER A 171 12.56 0.11 23.93
C SER A 171 12.85 0.61 22.53
N HIS A 172 11.83 0.59 21.68
CA HIS A 172 11.82 1.13 20.33
C HIS A 172 10.83 2.31 20.18
N ASP A 173 10.35 2.86 21.27
CA ASP A 173 9.28 3.88 21.32
C ASP A 173 9.54 5.08 20.38
N HIS A 174 10.81 5.51 20.28
CA HIS A 174 11.17 6.61 19.41
C HIS A 174 11.03 6.28 17.91
N GLU A 175 11.14 5.01 17.51
CA GLU A 175 11.01 4.56 16.13
C GLU A 175 9.54 4.43 15.68
N LEU A 176 8.62 4.20 16.64
CA LEU A 176 7.22 3.88 16.34
C LEU A 176 6.47 5.02 15.62
N LYS A 177 6.93 6.25 15.76
CA LYS A 177 6.31 7.43 15.12
C LYS A 177 7.17 8.04 14.00
N MET A 178 8.23 7.35 13.56
CA MET A 178 9.13 7.82 12.51
C MET A 178 8.79 7.17 11.17
N ALA A 179 8.48 7.98 10.15
CA ALA A 179 8.17 7.50 8.80
C ALA A 179 9.37 6.84 8.11
N ASP A 180 10.59 7.18 8.49
CA ASP A 180 11.84 6.65 7.95
C ASP A 180 12.43 5.50 8.80
N SER A 181 11.71 5.02 9.80
CA SER A 181 12.08 3.81 10.56
C SER A 181 11.92 2.54 9.70
N LEU A 182 12.40 1.40 10.22
CA LEU A 182 12.37 0.11 9.51
C LEU A 182 10.96 -0.29 9.04
N ILE A 183 9.94 0.00 9.84
CA ILE A 183 8.53 -0.39 9.59
C ILE A 183 7.66 0.84 9.26
N GLY A 184 8.19 2.06 9.46
CA GLY A 184 7.44 3.30 9.35
C GLY A 184 6.63 3.61 10.61
N ILE A 185 5.62 4.45 10.46
CA ILE A 185 4.77 4.91 11.56
C ILE A 185 3.79 3.80 11.96
N TRP A 186 3.81 3.46 13.24
CA TRP A 186 2.84 2.57 13.86
C TRP A 186 1.63 3.36 14.30
N ARG A 187 0.44 2.87 13.94
CA ARG A 187 -0.85 3.43 14.38
C ARG A 187 -1.70 2.31 14.95
N SER A 188 -2.41 2.58 16.04
CA SER A 188 -3.46 1.65 16.48
C SER A 188 -4.64 1.67 15.47
N PRO A 189 -5.48 0.64 15.45
CA PRO A 189 -6.72 0.66 14.69
C PRO A 189 -7.57 1.91 14.97
N SER A 190 -7.72 2.30 16.24
CA SER A 190 -8.49 3.48 16.64
C SER A 190 -7.87 4.81 16.17
N GLU A 191 -6.53 4.94 16.18
CA GLU A 191 -5.84 6.10 15.61
C GLU A 191 -6.08 6.20 14.08
N PHE A 192 -6.12 5.06 13.40
CA PHE A 192 -6.39 5.04 11.95
C PHE A 192 -7.85 5.35 11.63
N GLU A 193 -8.79 4.81 12.41
CA GLU A 193 -10.21 5.12 12.27
C GLU A 193 -10.47 6.63 12.43
N ALA A 194 -9.92 7.26 13.47
CA ALA A 194 -10.02 8.70 13.69
C ALA A 194 -9.42 9.51 12.52
N LEU A 195 -8.24 9.09 12.01
CA LEU A 195 -7.62 9.73 10.83
C LEU A 195 -8.52 9.63 9.59
N ALA A 196 -9.13 8.48 9.37
CA ALA A 196 -10.02 8.24 8.22
C ALA A 196 -11.31 9.07 8.32
N GLU A 197 -11.94 9.10 9.48
CA GLU A 197 -13.14 9.90 9.75
C GLU A 197 -12.88 11.40 9.56
N ASP A 198 -11.77 11.93 10.10
CA ASP A 198 -11.33 13.30 9.88
C ASP A 198 -11.17 13.66 8.39
N CYS A 199 -10.84 12.66 7.55
CA CYS A 199 -10.70 12.81 6.11
C CYS A 199 -12.00 12.51 5.33
N GLY A 200 -13.11 12.20 6.00
CA GLY A 200 -14.43 11.98 5.41
C GLY A 200 -14.69 10.55 4.92
N TRP A 201 -13.96 9.58 5.43
CA TRP A 201 -14.12 8.17 5.08
C TRP A 201 -14.81 7.38 6.19
N ARG A 202 -15.67 6.42 5.81
CA ARG A 202 -16.03 5.31 6.68
C ARG A 202 -14.91 4.29 6.66
N CYS A 203 -14.42 3.92 7.82
CA CYS A 203 -13.31 3.00 8.00
C CYS A 203 -13.80 1.64 8.52
N SER A 204 -13.22 0.57 8.01
CA SER A 204 -13.38 -0.78 8.55
C SER A 204 -12.02 -1.44 8.67
N ILE A 205 -11.74 -1.94 9.87
CA ILE A 205 -10.49 -2.63 10.19
C ILE A 205 -10.68 -4.13 9.98
N GLN A 206 -9.69 -4.78 9.39
CA GLN A 206 -9.65 -6.23 9.25
C GLN A 206 -8.25 -6.76 9.52
N ARG A 207 -8.16 -8.03 9.89
CA ARG A 207 -6.89 -8.72 10.15
C ARG A 207 -6.79 -9.95 9.28
N MET A 208 -5.57 -10.21 8.81
CA MET A 208 -5.26 -11.47 8.14
C MET A 208 -5.40 -12.65 9.11
N PRO A 209 -5.69 -13.87 8.60
CA PRO A 209 -5.71 -15.09 9.41
C PRO A 209 -4.41 -15.28 10.20
N ARG A 210 -4.47 -16.08 11.26
CA ARG A 210 -3.30 -16.33 12.14
C ARG A 210 -2.12 -16.98 11.41
N GLU A 211 -2.41 -17.71 10.35
CA GLU A 211 -1.42 -18.38 9.48
C GLU A 211 -0.66 -17.40 8.60
N PHE A 212 -1.12 -16.16 8.48
CA PHE A 212 -0.42 -15.12 7.74
C PHE A 212 0.85 -14.69 8.49
N TYR A 213 1.97 -14.66 7.75
CA TYR A 213 3.30 -14.45 8.35
C TYR A 213 3.43 -13.17 9.20
N ALA A 214 2.66 -12.13 8.89
CA ALA A 214 2.67 -10.85 9.60
C ALA A 214 1.37 -10.57 10.38
N GLY A 215 0.43 -11.52 10.43
CA GLY A 215 -0.90 -11.34 11.06
C GLY A 215 -0.86 -11.06 12.56
N HIS A 216 0.25 -11.40 13.23
CA HIS A 216 0.42 -11.22 14.65
C HIS A 216 0.70 -9.77 15.10
N TYR A 217 1.01 -8.85 14.16
CA TYR A 217 1.26 -7.44 14.49
C TYR A 217 0.75 -6.45 13.44
N ARG A 218 -0.01 -6.92 12.45
CA ARG A 218 -0.51 -6.06 11.37
C ARG A 218 -2.02 -6.16 11.18
N TYR A 219 -2.57 -5.12 10.59
CA TYR A 219 -3.97 -5.03 10.19
C TYR A 219 -4.09 -4.39 8.81
N ASP A 220 -5.27 -4.53 8.23
CA ASP A 220 -5.66 -3.93 6.96
C ASP A 220 -6.86 -3.02 7.17
N VAL A 221 -7.05 -2.08 6.26
CA VAL A 221 -8.12 -1.08 6.30
C VAL A 221 -8.86 -1.05 4.98
N LEU A 222 -10.18 -1.08 5.05
CA LEU A 222 -11.05 -0.68 3.97
C LEU A 222 -11.64 0.71 4.30
N LEU A 223 -11.41 1.67 3.40
CA LEU A 223 -12.14 2.93 3.40
C LEU A 223 -13.23 2.87 2.33
N ALA A 224 -14.43 3.28 2.71
CA ALA A 224 -15.58 3.34 1.82
C ALA A 224 -16.29 4.69 1.97
N ARG A 225 -16.92 5.16 0.87
CA ARG A 225 -17.81 6.32 0.94
C ARG A 225 -19.11 5.93 1.58
N ASP A 226 -19.73 6.85 2.30
CA ASP A 226 -21.14 6.74 2.59
C ASP A 226 -21.90 6.82 1.27
N ARG A 227 -22.62 5.77 0.94
CA ARG A 227 -23.57 5.84 -0.18
C ARG A 227 -24.72 6.74 0.28
N ALA A 228 -24.87 7.87 -0.39
CA ALA A 228 -26.03 8.74 -0.23
C ALA A 228 -27.33 8.00 -0.64
#